data_b95149daf1a532636169fc47634ed6b9
#
_entry.id   b95149daf1a532636169fc47634ed6b9
#
_cell.length_a   1.000
_cell.length_b   1.000
_cell.length_c   1.000
_cell.angle_alpha   90.00
_cell.angle_beta   90.00
_cell.angle_gamma   90.00
#
_symmetry.space_group_name_H-M   'P 1'
#
loop_
_entity.id
_entity.type
_entity.pdbx_description
1 polymer ?
#
loop_
_entity_poly.entity_id
_entity_poly.type
_entity_poly.pdbx_seq_one_letter_code
_entity_poly.pdbx_strand_id
1 'polypeptide(L)'
;RRRDGVSALMALYAIGDLHLSLGPADKPMDVFGGRWTGYMEKLRENLKVIGPEDTTILLGDLSWAMSLDDAAEDFSFMNAIPGRKIILKGNHDYWWTTLRAFDRFCAEHGFADFHVLNNSCFFYGDIALCGTRGWFYDAQKEGSHDEKIFRRELGRLERSLQLAGDAEKYCFLHYPPRYRGYACPEILSLLKQYGVTRCYYGHLHADSIRLALEDDYQGVQ
;
A
#
# COMPACT_ATOMS: atom_id res chain seq x y z
N ARG A 1 -24.70 -22.94 30.42
CA ARG A 1 -23.91 -23.44 29.28
C ARG A 1 -23.28 -22.21 28.63
N ARG A 2 -21.99 -21.96 28.92
CA ARG A 2 -21.21 -20.91 28.26
C ARG A 2 -20.94 -21.37 26.83
N ARG A 3 -21.34 -20.58 25.83
CA ARG A 3 -20.89 -20.74 24.47
C ARG A 3 -19.47 -20.16 24.44
N ASP A 4 -18.48 -21.00 24.28
CA ASP A 4 -17.12 -20.60 24.00
C ASP A 4 -17.13 -19.96 22.60
N GLY A 5 -17.17 -18.62 22.58
CA GLY A 5 -16.95 -17.86 21.37
C GLY A 5 -15.48 -17.95 21.02
N VAL A 6 -15.17 -18.77 20.03
CA VAL A 6 -13.89 -18.64 19.33
C VAL A 6 -13.91 -17.25 18.71
N SER A 7 -13.16 -16.32 19.30
CA SER A 7 -12.87 -15.03 18.66
C SER A 7 -12.24 -15.37 17.32
N ALA A 8 -12.91 -15.04 16.22
CA ALA A 8 -12.31 -15.15 14.90
C ALA A 8 -11.01 -14.38 14.96
N LEU A 9 -9.88 -15.05 14.72
CA LEU A 9 -8.58 -14.40 14.67
C LEU A 9 -8.61 -13.44 13.47
N MET A 10 -8.63 -12.16 13.74
CA MET A 10 -8.47 -11.13 12.71
C MET A 10 -7.08 -11.32 12.09
N ALA A 11 -7.00 -11.22 10.77
CA ALA A 11 -5.74 -11.25 10.06
C ALA A 11 -5.43 -9.89 9.43
N LEU A 12 -4.13 -9.60 9.29
CA LEU A 12 -3.62 -8.45 8.59
C LEU A 12 -2.90 -8.93 7.32
N TYR A 13 -3.44 -8.55 6.18
CA TYR A 13 -2.87 -8.87 4.87
C TYR A 13 -2.23 -7.64 4.24
N ALA A 14 -1.18 -7.83 3.46
CA ALA A 14 -0.58 -6.79 2.64
C ALA A 14 -0.35 -7.33 1.22
N ILE A 15 -0.79 -6.59 0.22
CA ILE A 15 -0.57 -6.89 -1.19
C ILE A 15 -0.41 -5.59 -1.96
N GLY A 16 0.51 -5.53 -2.91
CA GLY A 16 0.70 -4.37 -3.79
C GLY A 16 0.67 -4.76 -5.26
N ASP A 17 0.80 -3.75 -6.10
CA ASP A 17 1.05 -3.92 -7.53
C ASP A 17 -0.04 -4.78 -8.22
N LEU A 18 -1.31 -4.51 -7.90
CA LEU A 18 -2.45 -5.20 -8.49
C LEU A 18 -2.58 -4.91 -9.98
N HIS A 19 -2.21 -3.69 -10.39
CA HIS A 19 -2.23 -3.26 -11.78
C HIS A 19 -3.52 -3.65 -12.52
N LEU A 20 -4.66 -3.41 -11.87
CA LEU A 20 -5.97 -3.74 -12.43
C LEU A 20 -6.24 -2.91 -13.68
N SER A 21 -6.98 -3.50 -14.61
CA SER A 21 -7.38 -2.90 -15.87
C SER A 21 -8.71 -3.52 -16.32
N LEU A 22 -9.72 -3.41 -15.45
CA LEU A 22 -11.05 -3.98 -15.68
C LEU A 22 -11.98 -2.98 -16.38
N GLY A 23 -11.67 -1.68 -16.25
CA GLY A 23 -12.36 -0.59 -16.91
C GLY A 23 -11.77 -0.24 -18.29
N PRO A 24 -11.92 1.02 -18.73
CA PRO A 24 -11.51 1.46 -20.09
C PRO A 24 -10.00 1.44 -20.35
N ALA A 25 -9.18 1.31 -19.33
CA ALA A 25 -7.70 1.40 -19.43
C ALA A 25 -7.06 0.15 -20.07
N ASP A 26 -7.66 -0.52 -20.99
CA ASP A 26 -7.25 -1.73 -21.73
C ASP A 26 -5.72 -2.02 -21.69
N LYS A 27 -5.21 -2.35 -20.52
CA LYS A 27 -3.80 -2.66 -20.26
C LYS A 27 -3.67 -3.89 -19.33
N PRO A 28 -4.17 -5.05 -19.73
CA PRO A 28 -4.09 -6.25 -18.91
C PRO A 28 -2.64 -6.69 -18.74
N MET A 29 -2.25 -7.03 -17.53
CA MET A 29 -0.87 -7.44 -17.22
C MET A 29 -0.47 -8.76 -17.90
N ASP A 30 -1.41 -9.57 -18.35
CA ASP A 30 -1.17 -10.81 -19.10
C ASP A 30 -0.31 -10.58 -20.37
N VAL A 31 -0.37 -9.38 -20.99
CA VAL A 31 0.44 -9.04 -22.16
C VAL A 31 1.94 -9.08 -21.91
N PHE A 32 2.37 -8.97 -20.64
CA PHE A 32 3.76 -9.08 -20.24
C PHE A 32 4.22 -10.53 -20.05
N GLY A 33 3.30 -11.50 -20.14
CA GLY A 33 3.59 -12.93 -20.04
C GLY A 33 4.17 -13.37 -18.69
N GLY A 34 4.84 -14.54 -18.69
CA GLY A 34 5.53 -15.05 -17.53
C GLY A 34 4.64 -15.20 -16.29
N ARG A 35 5.00 -14.54 -15.19
CA ARG A 35 4.27 -14.61 -13.91
C ARG A 35 2.88 -13.95 -13.96
N TRP A 36 2.66 -13.04 -14.92
CA TRP A 36 1.40 -12.32 -15.08
C TRP A 36 0.32 -13.13 -15.80
N THR A 37 0.69 -14.24 -16.46
CA THR A 37 -0.27 -15.10 -17.15
C THR A 37 -1.32 -15.65 -16.18
N GLY A 38 -2.59 -15.35 -16.44
CA GLY A 38 -3.73 -15.74 -15.60
C GLY A 38 -3.70 -15.11 -14.20
N TYR A 39 -3.10 -13.92 -14.05
CA TYR A 39 -2.94 -13.30 -12.73
C TYR A 39 -4.28 -12.95 -12.08
N MET A 40 -5.28 -12.55 -12.87
CA MET A 40 -6.60 -12.19 -12.34
C MET A 40 -7.32 -13.38 -11.71
N GLU A 41 -7.23 -14.57 -12.31
CA GLU A 41 -7.79 -15.81 -11.74
C GLU A 41 -7.07 -16.19 -10.45
N LYS A 42 -5.74 -16.11 -10.44
CA LYS A 42 -4.92 -16.35 -9.24
C LYS A 42 -5.25 -15.35 -8.13
N LEU A 43 -5.42 -14.08 -8.48
CA LEU A 43 -5.76 -13.03 -7.54
C LEU A 43 -7.14 -13.30 -6.92
N ARG A 44 -8.17 -13.55 -7.74
CA ARG A 44 -9.52 -13.89 -7.26
C ARG A 44 -9.52 -15.09 -6.33
N GLU A 45 -8.77 -16.14 -6.68
CA GLU A 45 -8.72 -17.35 -5.86
C GLU A 45 -8.01 -17.10 -4.52
N ASN A 46 -6.86 -16.43 -4.54
CA ASN A 46 -6.08 -16.19 -3.33
C ASN A 46 -6.76 -15.18 -2.39
N LEU A 47 -7.50 -14.21 -2.89
CA LEU A 47 -8.22 -13.25 -2.06
C LEU A 47 -9.40 -13.85 -1.29
N LYS A 48 -9.87 -15.05 -1.64
CA LYS A 48 -10.95 -15.74 -0.91
C LYS A 48 -10.58 -16.10 0.54
N VAL A 49 -9.32 -16.09 0.90
CA VAL A 49 -8.87 -16.34 2.27
C VAL A 49 -9.24 -15.21 3.22
N ILE A 50 -9.50 -14.01 2.69
CA ILE A 50 -9.78 -12.81 3.47
C ILE A 50 -11.24 -12.84 3.96
N GLY A 51 -11.42 -12.66 5.26
CA GLY A 51 -12.71 -12.61 5.93
C GLY A 51 -13.20 -11.19 6.25
N PRO A 52 -14.45 -11.04 6.70
CA PRO A 52 -15.05 -9.74 6.98
C PRO A 52 -14.42 -8.98 8.16
N GLU A 53 -13.73 -9.67 9.06
CA GLU A 53 -13.05 -9.07 10.22
C GLU A 53 -11.60 -8.71 9.93
N ASP A 54 -11.09 -9.08 8.75
CA ASP A 54 -9.70 -8.87 8.38
C ASP A 54 -9.43 -7.44 7.90
N THR A 55 -8.15 -7.07 7.91
CA THR A 55 -7.67 -5.81 7.35
C THR A 55 -6.68 -6.10 6.22
N THR A 56 -6.88 -5.48 5.08
CA THR A 56 -5.99 -5.60 3.92
C THR A 56 -5.35 -4.25 3.61
N ILE A 57 -4.02 -4.24 3.58
CA ILE A 57 -3.24 -3.09 3.12
C ILE A 57 -2.93 -3.27 1.63
N LEU A 58 -3.39 -2.33 0.81
CA LEU A 58 -3.14 -2.30 -0.62
C LEU A 58 -1.98 -1.31 -0.89
N LEU A 59 -0.81 -1.83 -1.23
CA LEU A 59 0.48 -1.11 -1.21
C LEU A 59 0.74 -0.23 -2.44
N GLY A 60 -0.31 0.20 -3.15
CA GLY A 60 -0.20 1.04 -4.34
C GLY A 60 -0.07 0.27 -5.65
N ASP A 61 -0.04 1.01 -6.74
CA ASP A 61 -0.12 0.52 -8.12
C ASP A 61 -1.35 -0.39 -8.29
N LEU A 62 -2.51 0.16 -7.91
CA LEU A 62 -3.76 -0.58 -7.82
C LEU A 62 -4.46 -0.69 -9.17
N SER A 63 -4.43 0.36 -9.97
CA SER A 63 -5.16 0.46 -11.23
C SER A 63 -4.37 1.25 -12.28
N TRP A 64 -4.47 0.83 -13.53
CA TRP A 64 -3.96 1.57 -14.69
C TRP A 64 -4.86 2.72 -15.16
N ALA A 65 -6.00 2.93 -14.51
CA ALA A 65 -6.92 4.00 -14.87
C ALA A 65 -6.26 5.39 -14.79
N MET A 66 -6.69 6.28 -15.66
CA MET A 66 -6.17 7.67 -15.72
C MET A 66 -7.03 8.64 -14.91
N SER A 67 -8.26 8.25 -14.57
CA SER A 67 -9.19 9.02 -13.75
C SER A 67 -9.91 8.14 -12.74
N LEU A 68 -10.53 8.75 -11.72
CA LEU A 68 -11.37 8.01 -10.76
C LEU A 68 -12.56 7.32 -11.45
N ASP A 69 -13.17 7.98 -12.41
CA ASP A 69 -14.32 7.43 -13.14
C ASP A 69 -13.91 6.18 -13.93
N ASP A 70 -12.74 6.20 -14.58
CA ASP A 70 -12.18 5.04 -15.27
C ASP A 70 -11.79 3.90 -14.33
N ALA A 71 -11.48 4.21 -13.07
CA ALA A 71 -11.09 3.24 -12.06
C ALA A 71 -12.29 2.52 -11.39
N ALA A 72 -13.52 2.87 -11.72
CA ALA A 72 -14.71 2.39 -11.01
C ALA A 72 -14.83 0.86 -11.00
N GLU A 73 -14.54 0.17 -12.10
CA GLU A 73 -14.59 -1.30 -12.17
C GLU A 73 -13.47 -1.94 -11.34
N ASP A 74 -12.27 -1.35 -11.35
CA ASP A 74 -11.14 -1.81 -10.55
C ASP A 74 -11.44 -1.65 -9.05
N PHE A 75 -12.02 -0.53 -8.63
CA PHE A 75 -12.45 -0.32 -7.25
C PHE A 75 -13.64 -1.20 -6.88
N SER A 76 -14.54 -1.51 -7.80
CA SER A 76 -15.62 -2.49 -7.57
C SER A 76 -15.03 -3.88 -7.27
N PHE A 77 -14.01 -4.30 -8.01
CA PHE A 77 -13.29 -5.54 -7.73
C PHE A 77 -12.65 -5.52 -6.33
N MET A 78 -11.93 -4.45 -5.98
CA MET A 78 -11.31 -4.31 -4.65
C MET A 78 -12.35 -4.21 -3.53
N ASN A 79 -13.52 -3.58 -3.78
CA ASN A 79 -14.62 -3.50 -2.82
C ASN A 79 -15.23 -4.86 -2.49
N ALA A 80 -15.14 -5.82 -3.40
CA ALA A 80 -15.56 -7.20 -3.17
C ALA A 80 -14.64 -7.97 -2.20
N ILE A 81 -13.44 -7.46 -1.92
CA ILE A 81 -12.56 -8.00 -0.87
C ILE A 81 -13.22 -7.69 0.47
N PRO A 82 -13.52 -8.72 1.31
CA PRO A 82 -14.15 -8.49 2.60
C PRO A 82 -13.27 -7.67 3.57
N GLY A 83 -13.89 -7.12 4.59
CA GLY A 83 -13.21 -6.41 5.66
C GLY A 83 -12.68 -5.03 5.25
N ARG A 84 -11.84 -4.47 6.10
CA ARG A 84 -11.31 -3.11 5.96
C ARG A 84 -10.16 -3.07 4.95
N LYS A 85 -10.19 -2.12 4.04
CA LYS A 85 -9.14 -1.85 3.06
C LYS A 85 -8.42 -0.55 3.38
N ILE A 86 -7.10 -0.61 3.57
CA ILE A 86 -6.25 0.56 3.72
C ILE A 86 -5.36 0.65 2.49
N ILE A 87 -5.49 1.71 1.72
CA ILE A 87 -4.81 1.87 0.45
C ILE A 87 -3.70 2.91 0.52
N LEU A 88 -2.61 2.65 -0.18
CA LEU A 88 -1.57 3.62 -0.49
C LEU A 88 -1.62 3.96 -1.98
N LYS A 89 -1.13 5.13 -2.33
CA LYS A 89 -0.88 5.48 -3.72
C LYS A 89 0.47 4.89 -4.18
N GLY A 90 0.48 4.24 -5.34
CA GLY A 90 1.71 3.91 -6.06
C GLY A 90 2.11 4.98 -7.09
N ASN A 91 3.09 4.65 -7.94
CA ASN A 91 3.54 5.56 -8.99
C ASN A 91 2.67 5.49 -10.26
N HIS A 92 2.00 4.39 -10.50
CA HIS A 92 1.08 4.20 -11.63
C HIS A 92 -0.38 4.52 -11.30
N ASP A 93 -0.70 4.91 -10.07
CA ASP A 93 -2.05 5.32 -9.68
C ASP A 93 -2.34 6.75 -10.19
N TYR A 94 -2.44 6.92 -11.50
CA TYR A 94 -2.69 8.22 -12.16
C TYR A 94 -4.09 8.75 -11.89
N TRP A 95 -5.04 7.89 -11.56
CA TRP A 95 -6.41 8.22 -11.16
C TRP A 95 -6.48 9.07 -9.89
N TRP A 96 -5.45 9.05 -9.06
CA TRP A 96 -5.42 9.76 -7.80
C TRP A 96 -5.36 11.28 -7.99
N THR A 97 -6.24 11.98 -7.29
CA THR A 97 -6.26 13.45 -7.23
C THR A 97 -6.13 13.96 -5.78
N THR A 98 -7.23 13.97 -5.04
CA THR A 98 -7.28 14.39 -3.63
C THR A 98 -8.06 13.39 -2.80
N LEU A 99 -7.82 13.36 -1.49
CA LEU A 99 -8.60 12.54 -0.56
C LEU A 99 -10.10 12.87 -0.66
N ARG A 100 -10.46 14.14 -0.69
CA ARG A 100 -11.86 14.57 -0.81
C ARG A 100 -12.55 14.05 -2.09
N ALA A 101 -11.82 14.03 -3.21
CA ALA A 101 -12.36 13.51 -4.47
C ALA A 101 -12.53 11.99 -4.38
N PHE A 102 -11.58 11.29 -3.75
CA PHE A 102 -11.67 9.86 -3.51
C PHE A 102 -12.83 9.48 -2.58
N ASP A 103 -13.00 10.20 -1.46
CA ASP A 103 -14.11 9.97 -0.53
C ASP A 103 -15.46 10.15 -1.22
N ARG A 104 -15.59 11.19 -2.05
CA ARG A 104 -16.81 11.43 -2.85
C ARG A 104 -17.04 10.29 -3.85
N PHE A 105 -16.02 9.88 -4.58
CA PHE A 105 -16.08 8.75 -5.51
C PHE A 105 -16.57 7.48 -4.80
N CYS A 106 -15.99 7.14 -3.65
CA CYS A 106 -16.43 5.99 -2.87
C CYS A 106 -17.90 6.10 -2.45
N ALA A 107 -18.34 7.28 -1.99
CA ALA A 107 -19.71 7.50 -1.59
C ALA A 107 -20.70 7.36 -2.77
N GLU A 108 -20.36 7.91 -3.94
CA GLU A 108 -21.19 7.86 -5.16
C GLU A 108 -21.36 6.42 -5.68
N HIS A 109 -20.34 5.57 -5.50
CA HIS A 109 -20.37 4.16 -5.95
C HIS A 109 -20.78 3.17 -4.85
N GLY A 110 -21.03 3.63 -3.62
CA GLY A 110 -21.36 2.76 -2.50
C GLY A 110 -20.18 1.88 -2.05
N PHE A 111 -18.96 2.29 -2.33
CA PHE A 111 -17.76 1.58 -1.88
C PHE A 111 -17.51 1.89 -0.39
N ALA A 112 -17.45 0.83 0.40
CA ALA A 112 -17.30 0.92 1.84
C ALA A 112 -15.91 0.49 2.30
N ASP A 113 -15.53 0.95 3.50
CA ASP A 113 -14.33 0.49 4.21
C ASP A 113 -13.00 0.72 3.48
N PHE A 114 -12.93 1.70 2.58
CA PHE A 114 -11.68 2.20 2.04
C PHE A 114 -11.13 3.35 2.88
N HIS A 115 -9.88 3.23 3.29
CA HIS A 115 -9.14 4.24 4.03
C HIS A 115 -7.83 4.53 3.33
N VAL A 116 -7.40 5.79 3.30
CA VAL A 116 -6.17 6.19 2.62
C VAL A 116 -5.05 6.42 3.62
N LEU A 117 -3.97 5.65 3.49
CA LEU A 117 -2.76 5.82 4.28
C LEU A 117 -1.79 6.75 3.52
N ASN A 118 -1.69 7.99 3.96
CA ASN A 118 -0.87 9.00 3.30
C ASN A 118 -0.11 9.88 4.31
N ASN A 119 -0.80 10.49 5.26
CA ASN A 119 -0.27 11.24 6.39
C ASN A 119 -1.12 10.98 7.65
N SER A 120 -1.76 9.83 7.65
CA SER A 120 -2.66 9.30 8.67
C SER A 120 -2.01 8.09 9.34
N CYS A 121 -2.65 7.60 10.39
CA CYS A 121 -2.31 6.35 11.06
C CYS A 121 -3.62 5.61 11.34
N PHE A 122 -3.62 4.32 11.18
CA PHE A 122 -4.73 3.43 11.53
C PHE A 122 -4.25 2.42 12.56
N PHE A 123 -5.19 1.70 13.16
CA PHE A 123 -4.84 0.69 14.15
C PHE A 123 -5.42 -0.67 13.77
N TYR A 124 -4.65 -1.69 14.03
CA TYR A 124 -5.00 -3.09 13.98
C TYR A 124 -4.68 -3.71 15.34
N GLY A 125 -5.70 -3.86 16.19
CA GLY A 125 -5.47 -4.11 17.61
C GLY A 125 -4.61 -3.00 18.22
N ASP A 126 -3.51 -3.37 18.87
CA ASP A 126 -2.57 -2.45 19.50
C ASP A 126 -1.43 -2.00 18.56
N ILE A 127 -1.43 -2.48 17.31
CA ILE A 127 -0.42 -2.16 16.32
C ILE A 127 -0.87 -0.94 15.49
N ALA A 128 -0.01 0.07 15.41
CA ALA A 128 -0.20 1.22 14.56
C ALA A 128 0.26 0.93 13.13
N LEU A 129 -0.62 1.14 12.17
CA LEU A 129 -0.39 1.01 10.73
C LEU A 129 -0.05 2.39 10.19
N CYS A 130 1.23 2.62 9.94
CA CYS A 130 1.79 3.89 9.47
C CYS A 130 2.28 3.74 8.03
N GLY A 131 2.44 4.85 7.33
CA GLY A 131 3.04 4.81 6.02
C GLY A 131 2.63 5.94 5.08
N THR A 132 3.20 5.88 3.89
CA THR A 132 2.93 6.76 2.75
C THR A 132 3.44 6.07 1.49
N ARG A 133 3.31 6.75 0.33
CA ARG A 133 3.88 6.24 -0.92
C ARG A 133 5.40 5.99 -0.82
N GLY A 134 6.13 6.81 -0.08
CA GLY A 134 7.57 6.87 -0.18
C GLY A 134 8.03 7.59 -1.45
N TRP A 135 9.32 7.60 -1.71
CA TRP A 135 9.91 8.15 -2.94
C TRP A 135 11.31 7.61 -3.14
N PHE A 136 11.69 7.33 -4.39
CA PHE A 136 13.08 7.16 -4.75
C PHE A 136 13.74 8.52 -4.85
N TYR A 137 14.78 8.72 -4.09
CA TYR A 137 15.57 9.93 -4.12
C TYR A 137 17.02 9.59 -4.46
N ASP A 138 17.51 10.19 -5.52
CA ASP A 138 18.91 10.12 -5.91
C ASP A 138 19.51 11.52 -5.77
N ALA A 139 20.27 11.72 -4.70
CA ALA A 139 20.91 13.00 -4.41
C ALA A 139 21.88 13.47 -5.51
N GLN A 140 22.30 12.58 -6.42
CA GLN A 140 23.17 12.93 -7.55
C GLN A 140 22.38 13.42 -8.77
N LYS A 141 21.06 13.18 -8.79
CA LYS A 141 20.15 13.70 -9.81
C LYS A 141 19.50 14.99 -9.31
N GLU A 142 20.24 16.08 -9.28
CA GLU A 142 19.74 17.37 -8.87
C GLU A 142 18.61 17.86 -9.78
N GLY A 143 17.38 17.83 -9.26
CA GLY A 143 16.22 18.48 -9.85
C GLY A 143 15.31 19.00 -8.75
N SER A 144 15.05 20.30 -8.72
CA SER A 144 14.24 20.97 -7.68
C SER A 144 12.82 20.39 -7.50
N HIS A 145 12.31 19.65 -8.50
CA HIS A 145 11.00 19.03 -8.46
C HIS A 145 11.00 17.73 -7.63
N ASP A 146 11.94 16.82 -7.87
CA ASP A 146 12.02 15.54 -7.15
C ASP A 146 12.35 15.75 -5.68
N GLU A 147 13.21 16.72 -5.36
CA GLU A 147 13.50 17.08 -3.97
C GLU A 147 12.26 17.57 -3.22
N LYS A 148 11.42 18.40 -3.86
CA LYS A 148 10.17 18.87 -3.25
C LYS A 148 9.20 17.72 -2.98
N ILE A 149 9.07 16.77 -3.92
CA ILE A 149 8.23 15.60 -3.75
C ILE A 149 8.78 14.75 -2.60
N PHE A 150 10.08 14.48 -2.60
CA PHE A 150 10.74 13.70 -1.58
C PHE A 150 10.54 14.29 -0.17
N ARG A 151 10.82 15.58 0.01
CA ARG A 151 10.60 16.27 1.29
C ARG A 151 9.16 16.19 1.76
N ARG A 152 8.21 16.29 0.85
CA ARG A 152 6.79 16.15 1.16
C ARG A 152 6.43 14.73 1.59
N GLU A 153 6.98 13.71 0.93
CA GLU A 153 6.76 12.31 1.34
C GLU A 153 7.41 12.00 2.69
N LEU A 154 8.62 12.54 2.97
CA LEU A 154 9.23 12.43 4.30
C LEU A 154 8.34 13.06 5.39
N GLY A 155 7.83 14.27 5.17
CA GLY A 155 6.94 14.93 6.13
C GLY A 155 5.62 14.18 6.33
N ARG A 156 5.09 13.53 5.30
CA ARG A 156 3.90 12.68 5.40
C ARG A 156 4.18 11.42 6.22
N LEU A 157 5.30 10.77 5.95
CA LEU A 157 5.73 9.58 6.70
C LEU A 157 5.92 9.94 8.18
N GLU A 158 6.67 10.99 8.45
CA GLU A 158 6.91 11.45 9.81
C GLU A 158 5.59 11.75 10.54
N ARG A 159 4.66 12.45 9.89
CA ARG A 159 3.34 12.73 10.46
C ARG A 159 2.57 11.45 10.77
N SER A 160 2.59 10.48 9.88
CA SER A 160 1.96 9.17 10.08
C SER A 160 2.54 8.45 11.30
N LEU A 161 3.87 8.44 11.44
CA LEU A 161 4.58 7.82 12.56
C LEU A 161 4.32 8.55 13.89
N GLN A 162 4.24 9.87 13.90
CA GLN A 162 3.90 10.67 15.08
C GLN A 162 2.50 10.36 15.62
N LEU A 163 1.54 10.16 14.74
CA LEU A 163 0.15 9.84 15.11
C LEU A 163 0.02 8.49 15.81
N ALA A 164 0.97 7.60 15.66
CA ALA A 164 1.00 6.30 16.31
C ALA A 164 1.32 6.36 17.81
N GLY A 165 1.88 7.50 18.30
CA GLY A 165 2.29 7.63 19.71
C GLY A 165 3.26 6.52 20.11
N ASP A 166 3.00 5.87 21.26
CA ASP A 166 3.84 4.82 21.82
C ASP A 166 3.48 3.40 21.34
N ALA A 167 2.49 3.25 20.47
CA ALA A 167 2.08 1.94 19.95
C ALA A 167 3.21 1.28 19.14
N GLU A 168 3.21 -0.06 19.07
CA GLU A 168 4.03 -0.79 18.12
C GLU A 168 3.69 -0.35 16.70
N LYS A 169 4.69 -0.13 15.84
CA LYS A 169 4.51 0.46 14.53
C LYS A 169 4.92 -0.49 13.41
N TYR A 170 3.97 -0.78 12.53
CA TYR A 170 4.23 -1.35 11.21
C TYR A 170 4.15 -0.24 10.17
N CYS A 171 5.17 -0.14 9.34
CA CYS A 171 5.23 0.85 8.26
C CYS A 171 4.94 0.20 6.92
N PHE A 172 4.12 0.87 6.11
CA PHE A 172 3.75 0.43 4.78
C PHE A 172 4.13 1.51 3.77
N LEU A 173 4.89 1.12 2.77
CA LEU A 173 5.37 2.00 1.70
C LEU A 173 5.03 1.39 0.35
N HIS A 174 4.86 2.22 -0.69
CA HIS A 174 4.87 1.70 -2.05
C HIS A 174 6.32 1.56 -2.52
N TYR A 175 7.10 2.64 -2.49
CA TYR A 175 8.51 2.56 -2.82
C TYR A 175 9.32 1.94 -1.69
N PRO A 176 10.15 0.91 -1.96
CA PRO A 176 11.00 0.32 -0.95
C PRO A 176 12.01 1.34 -0.43
N PRO A 177 12.19 1.44 0.91
CA PRO A 177 13.20 2.33 1.49
C PRO A 177 14.61 1.80 1.25
N ARG A 178 14.73 0.50 0.93
CA ARG A 178 15.99 -0.21 0.69
C ARG A 178 15.75 -1.43 -0.19
N TYR A 179 16.64 -1.64 -1.14
CA TYR A 179 16.75 -2.88 -1.92
C TYR A 179 18.21 -3.06 -2.40
N ARG A 180 18.54 -4.16 -3.06
CA ARG A 180 19.92 -4.41 -3.53
C ARG A 180 20.37 -3.29 -4.47
N GLY A 181 21.40 -2.55 -4.03
CA GLY A 181 21.97 -1.43 -4.78
C GLY A 181 21.35 -0.07 -4.47
N TYR A 182 20.37 0.01 -3.56
CA TYR A 182 19.74 1.27 -3.15
C TYR A 182 19.39 1.29 -1.66
N ALA A 183 19.56 2.45 -1.05
CA ALA A 183 19.04 2.76 0.27
C ALA A 183 18.70 4.25 0.35
N CYS A 184 17.62 4.59 1.04
CA CYS A 184 17.22 5.96 1.37
C CYS A 184 17.49 6.22 2.86
N PRO A 185 18.62 6.86 3.20
CA PRO A 185 19.00 7.08 4.59
C PRO A 185 17.96 7.86 5.39
N GLU A 186 17.29 8.82 4.77
CA GLU A 186 16.31 9.68 5.42
C GLU A 186 15.08 8.88 5.87
N ILE A 187 14.54 8.03 4.98
CA ILE A 187 13.41 7.15 5.33
C ILE A 187 13.85 6.16 6.40
N LEU A 188 14.99 5.50 6.22
CA LEU A 188 15.52 4.53 7.18
C LEU A 188 15.76 5.16 8.56
N SER A 189 16.25 6.41 8.60
CA SER A 189 16.42 7.15 9.84
C SER A 189 15.09 7.43 10.54
N LEU A 190 14.04 7.80 9.81
CA LEU A 190 12.70 7.98 10.37
C LEU A 190 12.15 6.67 10.95
N LEU A 191 12.26 5.56 10.21
CA LEU A 191 11.79 4.26 10.69
C LEU A 191 12.47 3.89 12.03
N LYS A 192 13.78 4.08 12.12
CA LYS A 192 14.54 3.82 13.34
C LYS A 192 14.17 4.80 14.46
N GLN A 193 14.12 6.10 14.19
CA GLN A 193 13.82 7.14 15.16
C GLN A 193 12.47 6.92 15.85
N TYR A 194 11.47 6.46 15.10
CA TYR A 194 10.11 6.23 15.60
C TYR A 194 9.88 4.79 16.09
N GLY A 195 10.91 3.94 16.11
CA GLY A 195 10.82 2.57 16.63
C GLY A 195 9.90 1.67 15.79
N VAL A 196 9.92 1.81 14.47
CA VAL A 196 9.21 0.90 13.58
C VAL A 196 9.82 -0.50 13.71
N THR A 197 8.97 -1.50 13.91
CA THR A 197 9.41 -2.91 14.06
C THR A 197 9.34 -3.68 12.75
N ARG A 198 8.42 -3.31 11.85
CA ARG A 198 8.25 -3.96 10.53
C ARG A 198 7.99 -2.95 9.45
N CYS A 199 8.61 -3.16 8.28
CA CYS A 199 8.39 -2.33 7.09
C CYS A 199 8.05 -3.21 5.88
N TYR A 200 6.88 -3.00 5.32
CA TYR A 200 6.39 -3.69 4.12
C TYR A 200 6.35 -2.71 2.95
N TYR A 201 6.71 -3.18 1.77
CA TYR A 201 6.72 -2.34 0.57
C TYR A 201 6.27 -3.10 -0.68
N GLY A 202 5.79 -2.36 -1.67
CA GLY A 202 5.43 -2.83 -3.01
C GLY A 202 6.50 -2.52 -4.05
N HIS A 203 6.07 -2.18 -5.27
CA HIS A 203 6.87 -1.69 -6.39
C HIS A 203 7.82 -2.70 -7.03
N LEU A 204 8.45 -3.58 -6.26
CA LEU A 204 9.38 -4.59 -6.80
C LEU A 204 8.60 -5.83 -7.25
N HIS A 205 8.27 -5.89 -8.52
CA HIS A 205 7.57 -7.02 -9.12
C HIS A 205 8.31 -7.57 -10.35
N ALA A 206 7.82 -8.67 -10.95
CA ALA A 206 8.45 -9.40 -12.03
C ALA A 206 9.94 -9.70 -11.73
N ASP A 207 10.87 -9.29 -12.60
CA ASP A 207 12.30 -9.56 -12.42
C ASP A 207 12.93 -8.73 -11.29
N SER A 208 12.34 -7.58 -10.94
CA SER A 208 12.88 -6.72 -9.88
C SER A 208 12.66 -7.29 -8.48
N ILE A 209 11.78 -8.28 -8.29
CA ILE A 209 11.55 -8.94 -7.00
C ILE A 209 12.83 -9.55 -6.41
N ARG A 210 13.77 -9.96 -7.27
CA ARG A 210 15.09 -10.47 -6.85
C ARG A 210 15.98 -9.43 -6.16
N LEU A 211 15.61 -8.16 -6.26
CA LEU A 211 16.30 -7.04 -5.61
C LEU A 211 15.77 -6.79 -4.19
N ALA A 212 14.62 -7.36 -3.85
CA ALA A 212 14.03 -7.23 -2.52
C ALA A 212 14.99 -7.78 -1.45
N LEU A 213 14.93 -7.19 -0.29
CA LEU A 213 15.66 -7.60 0.90
C LEU A 213 14.63 -7.93 1.99
N GLU A 214 14.77 -9.11 2.57
CA GLU A 214 13.90 -9.65 3.61
C GLU A 214 14.68 -9.83 4.93
N ASP A 215 15.72 -9.04 5.12
CA ASP A 215 16.59 -9.07 6.29
C ASP A 215 16.18 -8.03 7.34
N ASP A 216 16.59 -8.25 8.58
CA ASP A 216 16.54 -7.23 9.63
C ASP A 216 17.56 -6.13 9.31
N TYR A 217 17.09 -4.88 9.28
CA TYR A 217 17.95 -3.72 9.16
C TYR A 217 17.84 -2.83 10.38
N GLN A 218 18.80 -2.95 11.29
CA GLN A 218 18.89 -2.14 12.51
C GLN A 218 17.64 -2.23 13.42
N GLY A 219 17.02 -3.40 13.49
CA GLY A 219 15.82 -3.66 14.29
C GLY A 219 14.50 -3.44 13.53
N VAL A 220 14.53 -3.14 12.26
CA VAL A 220 13.36 -3.11 11.36
C VAL A 220 13.38 -4.35 10.49
N GLN A 221 12.37 -5.21 10.63
CA GLN A 221 12.17 -6.41 9.83
C GLN A 221 11.41 -6.09 8.53
#